data_05683ca36cdd39c529c5e5b62dceca92
#
_entry.id   05683ca36cdd39c529c5e5b62dceca92
#
_cell.length_a   1.000
_cell.length_b   1.000
_cell.length_c   1.000
_cell.angle_alpha   90.00
_cell.angle_beta   90.00
_cell.angle_gamma   90.00
#
_symmetry.space_group_name_H-M   'P 1'
#
loop_
_entity.id
_entity.type
_entity.pdbx_description
1 polymer ?
#
loop_
_entity_poly.entity_id
_entity_poly.type
_entity_poly.pdbx_seq_one_letter_code
_entity_poly.pdbx_strand_id
1 'polypeptide(L)'
;VYAQYGDARGDLIARMGEYCSFCEMPLGASLAVEHMQPKALYPALRLEWTNFLLACTNCNSTKGDQDVVLNRFYWPDRDNTARVFAYSTGGMVAVNASLKTAQRQRAARVVALMGLDRRPGLTGAASDRRWFNRKVAWDMAERALGHVQANDTPQLRETIVDLALAKGFWSVWMTVFRNDANMLERFITAFPGTDAACFDVLTLQPVPRTGGAI
;
A
#
# COMPACT_ATOMS: atom_id res chain seq x y z
N VAL A 1 -17.28 3.17 -20.03
CA VAL A 1 -16.80 1.88 -20.56
C VAL A 1 -15.51 2.16 -21.32
N TYR A 2 -14.43 1.45 -20.99
CA TYR A 2 -13.13 1.62 -21.64
C TYR A 2 -13.06 0.80 -22.93
N ALA A 3 -12.40 1.33 -23.97
CA ALA A 3 -12.11 0.58 -25.18
C ALA A 3 -10.98 -0.44 -24.94
N GLN A 4 -10.00 -0.05 -24.11
CA GLN A 4 -8.93 -0.90 -23.65
C GLN A 4 -8.75 -0.69 -22.13
N TYR A 5 -8.31 -1.71 -21.41
CA TYR A 5 -8.09 -1.60 -19.96
C TYR A 5 -7.00 -0.55 -19.59
N GLY A 6 -6.06 -0.31 -20.50
CA GLY A 6 -5.05 0.75 -20.33
C GLY A 6 -5.62 2.16 -20.24
N ASP A 7 -6.80 2.39 -20.81
CA ASP A 7 -7.49 3.69 -20.79
C ASP A 7 -7.95 4.06 -19.38
N ALA A 8 -8.13 3.08 -18.49
CA ALA A 8 -8.50 3.29 -17.08
C ALA A 8 -7.37 3.92 -16.25
N ARG A 9 -6.14 4.04 -16.79
CA ARG A 9 -4.96 4.51 -16.05
C ARG A 9 -5.16 5.89 -15.45
N GLY A 10 -5.65 6.84 -16.25
CA GLY A 10 -5.87 8.21 -15.79
C GLY A 10 -6.87 8.29 -14.63
N ASP A 11 -7.98 7.57 -14.74
CA ASP A 11 -9.02 7.54 -13.71
C ASP A 11 -8.51 6.85 -12.41
N LEU A 12 -7.71 5.80 -12.54
CA LEU A 12 -7.08 5.13 -11.40
C LEU A 12 -6.08 6.06 -10.69
N ILE A 13 -5.24 6.79 -11.44
CA ILE A 13 -4.31 7.78 -10.88
C ILE A 13 -5.06 8.89 -10.16
N ALA A 14 -6.09 9.45 -10.78
CA ALA A 14 -6.89 10.52 -10.19
C ALA A 14 -7.55 10.08 -8.87
N ARG A 15 -7.92 8.80 -8.75
CA ARG A 15 -8.58 8.25 -7.57
C ARG A 15 -7.65 7.78 -6.48
N MET A 16 -6.50 7.19 -6.82
CA MET A 16 -5.62 6.49 -5.87
C MET A 16 -4.20 7.09 -5.78
N GLY A 17 -3.88 8.10 -6.60
CA GLY A 17 -2.52 8.59 -6.75
C GLY A 17 -1.61 7.64 -7.53
N GLU A 18 -0.40 8.08 -7.81
CA GLU A 18 0.60 7.29 -8.56
C GLU A 18 1.40 6.35 -7.64
N TYR A 19 0.70 5.51 -6.88
CA TYR A 19 1.31 4.52 -5.99
C TYR A 19 0.83 3.10 -6.32
N CYS A 20 1.71 2.13 -6.14
CA CYS A 20 1.33 0.73 -6.23
C CYS A 20 0.33 0.38 -5.12
N SER A 21 -0.86 -0.06 -5.48
CA SER A 21 -1.92 -0.42 -4.53
C SER A 21 -1.51 -1.52 -3.53
N PHE A 22 -0.46 -2.28 -3.82
CA PHE A 22 -0.04 -3.41 -3.00
C PHE A 22 1.20 -3.14 -2.15
N CYS A 23 2.26 -2.57 -2.73
CA CYS A 23 3.52 -2.32 -2.02
C CYS A 23 3.78 -0.85 -1.71
N GLU A 24 2.88 0.05 -2.15
CA GLU A 24 2.90 1.50 -1.90
C GLU A 24 4.11 2.25 -2.51
N MET A 25 4.86 1.58 -3.39
CA MET A 25 5.98 2.22 -4.10
C MET A 25 5.45 3.24 -5.10
N PRO A 26 6.09 4.42 -5.27
CA PRO A 26 5.75 5.35 -6.35
C PRO A 26 5.91 4.67 -7.70
N LEU A 27 4.99 4.92 -8.62
CA LEU A 27 4.92 4.20 -9.89
C LEU A 27 5.71 4.90 -11.00
N GLY A 28 5.72 6.22 -11.04
CA GLY A 28 6.38 6.98 -12.09
C GLY A 28 6.05 6.42 -13.48
N ALA A 29 7.09 6.13 -14.28
CA ALA A 29 6.93 5.58 -15.63
C ALA A 29 6.57 4.07 -15.66
N SER A 30 6.70 3.35 -14.53
CA SER A 30 6.52 1.88 -14.47
C SER A 30 5.15 1.47 -13.92
N LEU A 31 4.10 2.03 -14.48
CA LEU A 31 2.73 1.86 -14.01
C LEU A 31 1.96 0.84 -14.87
N ALA A 32 1.33 -0.13 -14.21
CA ALA A 32 0.44 -1.10 -14.84
C ALA A 32 -0.98 -1.00 -14.27
N VAL A 33 -1.99 -1.14 -15.14
CA VAL A 33 -3.36 -1.48 -14.73
C VAL A 33 -3.40 -2.98 -14.47
N GLU A 34 -3.52 -3.33 -13.21
CA GLU A 34 -3.53 -4.72 -12.72
C GLU A 34 -4.96 -5.24 -12.63
N HIS A 35 -5.19 -6.46 -13.09
CA HIS A 35 -6.47 -7.15 -12.94
C HIS A 35 -6.44 -8.01 -11.67
N MET A 36 -7.30 -7.73 -10.69
CA MET A 36 -7.41 -8.56 -9.48
C MET A 36 -7.67 -10.03 -9.85
N GLN A 37 -8.66 -10.28 -10.72
CA GLN A 37 -8.88 -11.56 -11.38
C GLN A 37 -8.29 -11.50 -12.79
N PRO A 38 -7.31 -12.38 -13.13
CA PRO A 38 -6.55 -12.28 -14.37
C PRO A 38 -7.44 -12.34 -15.61
N LYS A 39 -7.24 -11.42 -16.55
CA LYS A 39 -8.01 -11.36 -17.80
C LYS A 39 -7.91 -12.63 -18.66
N ALA A 40 -6.82 -13.40 -18.51
CA ALA A 40 -6.63 -14.66 -19.20
C ALA A 40 -7.61 -15.73 -18.70
N LEU A 41 -7.94 -15.73 -17.41
CA LEU A 41 -8.88 -16.68 -16.80
C LEU A 41 -10.30 -16.11 -16.72
N TYR A 42 -10.44 -14.78 -16.65
CA TYR A 42 -11.71 -14.08 -16.51
C TYR A 42 -11.88 -13.02 -17.62
N PRO A 43 -12.02 -13.44 -18.91
CA PRO A 43 -12.07 -12.51 -20.04
C PRO A 43 -13.27 -11.54 -19.99
N ALA A 44 -14.37 -11.92 -19.37
CA ALA A 44 -15.54 -11.07 -19.15
C ALA A 44 -15.22 -9.87 -18.23
N LEU A 45 -14.22 -9.98 -17.35
CA LEU A 45 -13.80 -8.93 -16.42
C LEU A 45 -12.65 -8.05 -16.96
N ARG A 46 -12.27 -8.25 -18.23
CA ARG A 46 -11.13 -7.57 -18.86
C ARG A 46 -11.26 -6.05 -18.85
N LEU A 47 -12.46 -5.52 -18.96
CA LEU A 47 -12.74 -4.07 -19.01
C LEU A 47 -13.54 -3.58 -17.81
N GLU A 48 -13.70 -4.41 -16.78
CA GLU A 48 -14.47 -4.09 -15.60
C GLU A 48 -13.65 -3.23 -14.62
N TRP A 49 -14.13 -2.02 -14.35
CA TRP A 49 -13.51 -1.08 -13.40
C TRP A 49 -13.25 -1.70 -12.02
N THR A 50 -14.23 -2.47 -11.52
CA THR A 50 -14.15 -3.12 -10.21
C THR A 50 -13.11 -4.24 -10.13
N ASN A 51 -12.46 -4.57 -11.25
CA ASN A 51 -11.37 -5.53 -11.34
C ASN A 51 -9.98 -4.86 -11.51
N PHE A 52 -9.89 -3.52 -11.48
CA PHE A 52 -8.66 -2.78 -11.74
C PHE A 52 -8.04 -2.20 -10.47
N LEU A 53 -6.72 -2.29 -10.40
CA LEU A 53 -5.87 -1.61 -9.44
C LEU A 53 -4.60 -1.09 -10.14
N LEU A 54 -3.89 -0.15 -9.53
CA LEU A 54 -2.57 0.26 -9.99
C LEU A 54 -1.50 -0.66 -9.39
N ALA A 55 -0.57 -1.13 -10.19
CA ALA A 55 0.54 -1.94 -9.70
C ALA A 55 1.88 -1.53 -10.32
N CYS A 56 2.95 -1.70 -9.54
CA CYS A 56 4.31 -1.68 -10.08
C CYS A 56 4.60 -2.99 -10.84
N THR A 57 5.61 -2.96 -11.70
CA THR A 57 6.02 -4.13 -12.50
C THR A 57 6.30 -5.36 -11.65
N ASN A 58 6.92 -5.18 -10.45
CA ASN A 58 7.22 -6.30 -9.55
C ASN A 58 5.96 -6.95 -8.96
N CYS A 59 4.97 -6.14 -8.51
CA CYS A 59 3.71 -6.69 -8.00
C CYS A 59 2.91 -7.36 -9.12
N ASN A 60 2.78 -6.71 -10.28
CA ASN A 60 2.10 -7.24 -11.45
C ASN A 60 2.73 -8.58 -11.90
N SER A 61 4.04 -8.63 -12.10
CA SER A 61 4.72 -9.85 -12.55
C SER A 61 4.72 -10.96 -11.50
N THR A 62 4.77 -10.61 -10.20
CA THR A 62 4.73 -11.62 -9.12
C THR A 62 3.37 -12.29 -9.02
N LYS A 63 2.30 -11.50 -9.15
CA LYS A 63 0.94 -12.03 -9.19
C LYS A 63 0.70 -12.83 -10.47
N GLY A 64 1.10 -12.28 -11.63
CA GLY A 64 0.89 -12.93 -12.93
C GLY A 64 -0.57 -13.33 -13.15
N ASP A 65 -0.76 -14.47 -13.80
CA ASP A 65 -2.09 -15.02 -14.11
C ASP A 65 -2.57 -16.04 -13.06
N GLN A 66 -2.10 -15.93 -11.80
CA GLN A 66 -2.59 -16.80 -10.73
C GLN A 66 -4.10 -16.67 -10.56
N ASP A 67 -4.80 -17.81 -10.46
CA ASP A 67 -6.23 -17.82 -10.19
C ASP A 67 -6.54 -17.28 -8.80
N VAL A 68 -7.42 -16.30 -8.73
CA VAL A 68 -7.72 -15.54 -7.53
C VAL A 68 -9.21 -15.59 -7.20
N VAL A 69 -9.52 -16.23 -6.08
CA VAL A 69 -10.84 -16.17 -5.45
C VAL A 69 -10.89 -14.96 -4.53
N LEU A 70 -11.54 -13.87 -4.95
CA LEU A 70 -11.45 -12.55 -4.33
C LEU A 70 -11.67 -12.55 -2.81
N ASN A 71 -12.65 -13.29 -2.30
CA ASN A 71 -12.97 -13.33 -0.88
C ASN A 71 -11.93 -14.04 0.00
N ARG A 72 -10.90 -14.66 -0.59
CA ARG A 72 -9.77 -15.27 0.13
C ARG A 72 -8.60 -14.30 0.36
N PHE A 73 -8.70 -13.07 -0.12
CA PHE A 73 -7.67 -12.04 -0.06
C PHE A 73 -8.24 -10.74 0.51
N TYR A 74 -7.40 -9.87 1.05
CA TYR A 74 -7.72 -8.48 1.32
C TYR A 74 -7.28 -7.60 0.14
N TRP A 75 -8.14 -6.66 -0.24
CA TRP A 75 -7.92 -5.81 -1.41
C TRP A 75 -7.90 -4.32 -1.01
N PRO A 76 -6.91 -3.53 -1.48
CA PRO A 76 -6.76 -2.13 -1.04
C PRO A 76 -7.94 -1.23 -1.39
N ASP A 77 -8.70 -1.57 -2.43
CA ASP A 77 -9.91 -0.84 -2.85
C ASP A 77 -11.15 -1.17 -2.00
N ARG A 78 -11.12 -2.24 -1.21
CA ARG A 78 -12.27 -2.80 -0.48
C ARG A 78 -12.06 -2.93 1.02
N ASP A 79 -10.81 -3.11 1.43
CA ASP A 79 -10.44 -3.44 2.81
C ASP A 79 -9.50 -2.39 3.39
N ASN A 80 -9.51 -2.19 4.71
CA ASN A 80 -8.51 -1.35 5.37
C ASN A 80 -7.20 -2.12 5.57
N THR A 81 -6.29 -2.00 4.60
CA THR A 81 -5.00 -2.71 4.62
C THR A 81 -4.05 -2.23 5.72
N ALA A 82 -4.24 -1.04 6.30
CA ALA A 82 -3.50 -0.58 7.47
C ALA A 82 -3.73 -1.46 8.72
N ARG A 83 -4.83 -2.23 8.75
CA ARG A 83 -5.09 -3.24 9.78
C ARG A 83 -4.47 -4.59 9.48
N VAL A 84 -4.17 -4.86 8.22
CA VAL A 84 -3.76 -6.18 7.71
C VAL A 84 -2.28 -6.43 7.91
N PHE A 85 -1.45 -5.41 7.65
CA PHE A 85 0.00 -5.54 7.67
C PHE A 85 0.63 -4.75 8.81
N ALA A 86 1.76 -5.25 9.30
CA ALA A 86 2.63 -4.57 10.24
C ALA A 86 3.98 -4.28 9.58
N TYR A 87 4.44 -3.06 9.73
CA TYR A 87 5.74 -2.60 9.24
C TYR A 87 6.70 -2.41 10.41
N SER A 88 7.97 -2.69 10.20
CA SER A 88 8.99 -2.57 11.25
C SER A 88 10.35 -2.15 10.70
N THR A 89 11.27 -1.87 11.62
CA THR A 89 12.65 -1.43 11.35
C THR A 89 13.29 -2.21 10.19
N GLY A 90 14.01 -1.51 9.35
CA GLY A 90 14.63 -2.08 8.16
C GLY A 90 13.66 -2.32 6.99
N GLY A 91 12.48 -1.69 7.01
CA GLY A 91 11.48 -1.79 5.96
C GLY A 91 10.85 -3.18 5.84
N MET A 92 10.78 -3.89 6.94
CA MET A 92 10.13 -5.21 6.99
C MET A 92 8.62 -5.06 6.95
N VAL A 93 7.96 -6.02 6.32
CA VAL A 93 6.50 -6.15 6.33
C VAL A 93 6.12 -7.56 6.74
N ALA A 94 5.13 -7.67 7.60
CA ALA A 94 4.59 -8.94 8.08
C ALA A 94 3.06 -8.84 8.21
N VAL A 95 2.41 -9.97 8.39
CA VAL A 95 1.00 -10.02 8.76
C VAL A 95 0.85 -9.48 10.18
N ASN A 96 -0.14 -8.61 10.40
CA ASN A 96 -0.42 -8.06 11.72
C ASN A 96 -0.79 -9.20 12.70
N ALA A 97 0.00 -9.33 13.77
CA ALA A 97 -0.13 -10.41 14.75
C ALA A 97 -1.42 -10.30 15.58
N SER A 98 -2.03 -9.12 15.69
CA SER A 98 -3.29 -8.90 16.42
C SER A 98 -4.52 -9.48 15.72
N LEU A 99 -4.40 -9.88 14.47
CA LEU A 99 -5.49 -10.46 13.69
C LEU A 99 -5.86 -11.86 14.21
N LYS A 100 -7.16 -12.22 14.11
CA LYS A 100 -7.64 -13.58 14.36
C LYS A 100 -7.04 -14.56 13.34
N THR A 101 -6.97 -15.84 13.67
CA THR A 101 -6.32 -16.88 12.86
C THR A 101 -6.80 -16.87 11.39
N ALA A 102 -8.11 -16.84 11.13
CA ALA A 102 -8.65 -16.80 9.78
C ALA A 102 -8.27 -15.51 9.01
N GLN A 103 -8.23 -14.38 9.71
CA GLN A 103 -7.80 -13.10 9.14
C GLN A 103 -6.29 -13.13 8.79
N ARG A 104 -5.46 -13.70 9.68
CA ARG A 104 -4.02 -13.88 9.41
C ARG A 104 -3.77 -14.76 8.19
N GLN A 105 -4.53 -15.85 8.04
CA GLN A 105 -4.43 -16.71 6.86
C GLN A 105 -4.79 -15.96 5.57
N ARG A 106 -5.84 -15.14 5.61
CA ARG A 106 -6.24 -14.29 4.48
C ARG A 106 -5.16 -13.25 4.15
N ALA A 107 -4.58 -12.60 5.16
CA ALA A 107 -3.49 -11.64 5.00
C ALA A 107 -2.21 -12.31 4.45
N ALA A 108 -1.85 -13.49 4.95
CA ALA A 108 -0.69 -14.25 4.48
C ALA A 108 -0.79 -14.62 2.99
N ARG A 109 -2.00 -14.87 2.49
CA ARG A 109 -2.21 -15.10 1.05
C ARG A 109 -1.89 -13.86 0.22
N VAL A 110 -2.21 -12.65 0.71
CA VAL A 110 -1.85 -11.39 0.01
C VAL A 110 -0.33 -11.21 0.00
N VAL A 111 0.34 -11.45 1.13
CA VAL A 111 1.81 -11.39 1.21
C VAL A 111 2.45 -12.34 0.20
N ALA A 112 1.97 -13.59 0.14
CA ALA A 112 2.48 -14.61 -0.79
C ALA A 112 2.16 -14.27 -2.26
N LEU A 113 0.92 -13.84 -2.57
CA LEU A 113 0.47 -13.50 -3.92
C LEU A 113 1.30 -12.38 -4.52
N MET A 114 1.62 -11.36 -3.72
CA MET A 114 2.37 -10.17 -4.16
C MET A 114 3.86 -10.25 -3.83
N GLY A 115 4.31 -11.24 -3.05
CA GLY A 115 5.69 -11.35 -2.59
C GLY A 115 6.13 -10.12 -1.79
N LEU A 116 5.28 -9.61 -0.89
CA LEU A 116 5.54 -8.36 -0.17
C LEU A 116 6.70 -8.47 0.82
N ASP A 117 6.98 -9.67 1.30
CA ASP A 117 8.05 -10.01 2.25
C ASP A 117 9.39 -10.33 1.57
N ARG A 118 9.47 -10.32 0.24
CA ARG A 118 10.71 -10.58 -0.49
C ARG A 118 11.82 -9.62 -0.09
N ARG A 119 12.99 -10.17 0.24
CA ARG A 119 14.19 -9.46 0.69
C ARG A 119 15.44 -10.26 0.30
N PRO A 120 16.65 -9.67 0.33
CA PRO A 120 17.89 -10.40 0.06
C PRO A 120 17.99 -11.68 0.89
N GLY A 121 18.46 -12.75 0.28
CA GLY A 121 18.57 -14.08 0.89
C GLY A 121 17.34 -14.97 0.73
N LEU A 122 16.22 -14.45 0.22
CA LEU A 122 15.05 -15.26 -0.15
C LEU A 122 15.05 -15.58 -1.65
N THR A 123 14.53 -16.75 -2.01
CA THR A 123 14.41 -17.19 -3.40
C THR A 123 13.58 -16.17 -4.22
N GLY A 124 14.05 -15.84 -5.42
CA GLY A 124 13.36 -14.92 -6.33
C GLY A 124 13.46 -13.43 -5.95
N ALA A 125 14.29 -13.07 -4.96
CA ALA A 125 14.39 -11.68 -4.49
C ALA A 125 15.57 -10.89 -5.09
N ALA A 126 16.44 -11.49 -5.91
CA ALA A 126 17.69 -10.86 -6.35
C ALA A 126 17.48 -9.53 -7.12
N SER A 127 16.45 -9.42 -7.95
CA SER A 127 16.09 -8.21 -8.71
C SER A 127 14.98 -7.38 -8.07
N ASP A 128 14.40 -7.83 -6.97
CA ASP A 128 13.27 -7.17 -6.33
C ASP A 128 13.74 -6.04 -5.42
N ARG A 129 13.56 -4.80 -5.89
CA ARG A 129 13.98 -3.59 -5.17
C ARG A 129 12.95 -3.06 -4.18
N ARG A 130 11.77 -3.68 -4.06
CA ARG A 130 10.68 -3.17 -3.20
C ARG A 130 11.09 -3.13 -1.73
N TRP A 131 11.73 -4.18 -1.23
CA TRP A 131 12.25 -4.19 0.14
C TRP A 131 13.28 -3.07 0.36
N PHE A 132 14.25 -2.93 -0.55
CA PHE A 132 15.28 -1.89 -0.43
C PHE A 132 14.68 -0.49 -0.42
N ASN A 133 13.74 -0.21 -1.33
CA ASN A 133 13.09 1.09 -1.41
C ASN A 133 12.25 1.39 -0.16
N ARG A 134 11.57 0.37 0.39
CA ARG A 134 10.82 0.47 1.64
C ARG A 134 11.75 0.69 2.85
N LYS A 135 12.92 0.01 2.87
CA LYS A 135 13.95 0.25 3.88
C LYS A 135 14.46 1.69 3.83
N VAL A 136 14.74 2.23 2.65
CA VAL A 136 15.14 3.64 2.49
C VAL A 136 14.05 4.58 3.00
N ALA A 137 12.77 4.31 2.69
CA ALA A 137 11.66 5.10 3.22
C ALA A 137 11.60 5.04 4.75
N TRP A 138 11.83 3.86 5.34
CA TRP A 138 11.90 3.68 6.80
C TRP A 138 13.01 4.52 7.42
N ASP A 139 14.23 4.42 6.89
CA ASP A 139 15.39 5.16 7.38
C ASP A 139 15.17 6.69 7.26
N MET A 140 14.48 7.13 6.19
CA MET A 140 14.12 8.55 6.01
C MET A 140 13.06 9.00 7.03
N ALA A 141 12.03 8.20 7.26
CA ALA A 141 10.97 8.51 8.21
C ALA A 141 11.52 8.58 9.65
N GLU A 142 12.40 7.66 10.06
CA GLU A 142 13.05 7.70 11.38
C GLU A 142 13.90 8.97 11.57
N ARG A 143 14.70 9.36 10.55
CA ARG A 143 15.45 10.61 10.60
C ARG A 143 14.53 11.83 10.69
N ALA A 144 13.46 11.85 9.90
CA ALA A 144 12.48 12.92 9.91
C ALA A 144 11.80 13.06 11.28
N LEU A 145 11.43 11.95 11.92
CA LEU A 145 10.91 11.95 13.28
C LEU A 145 11.92 12.51 14.28
N GLY A 146 13.21 12.13 14.17
CA GLY A 146 14.28 12.69 15.00
C GLY A 146 14.44 14.21 14.84
N HIS A 147 14.27 14.73 13.61
CA HIS A 147 14.29 16.17 13.37
C HIS A 147 13.10 16.89 13.99
N VAL A 148 11.90 16.34 13.91
CA VAL A 148 10.71 16.89 14.59
C VAL A 148 10.91 16.90 16.11
N GLN A 149 11.45 15.81 16.68
CA GLN A 149 11.73 15.74 18.12
C GLN A 149 12.79 16.76 18.59
N ALA A 150 13.74 17.09 17.72
CA ALA A 150 14.80 18.05 18.02
C ALA A 150 14.35 19.51 17.84
N ASN A 151 13.58 19.81 16.80
CA ASN A 151 13.13 21.17 16.46
C ASN A 151 11.83 21.10 15.64
N ASP A 152 10.70 21.13 16.32
CA ASP A 152 9.37 21.04 15.73
C ASP A 152 8.92 22.38 15.17
N THR A 153 8.77 22.45 13.85
CA THR A 153 8.21 23.62 13.15
C THR A 153 7.15 23.21 12.15
N PRO A 154 6.14 24.07 11.87
CA PRO A 154 5.15 23.79 10.83
C PRO A 154 5.77 23.50 9.45
N GLN A 155 6.81 24.26 9.08
CA GLN A 155 7.52 24.12 7.80
C GLN A 155 8.24 22.77 7.69
N LEU A 156 8.85 22.30 8.80
CA LEU A 156 9.46 20.97 8.83
C LEU A 156 8.42 19.88 8.63
N ARG A 157 7.27 19.98 9.29
CA ARG A 157 6.16 19.03 9.14
C ARG A 157 5.62 18.99 7.69
N GLU A 158 5.47 20.14 7.04
CA GLU A 158 5.10 20.23 5.61
C GLU A 158 6.15 19.57 4.73
N THR A 159 7.43 19.88 4.92
CA THR A 159 8.54 19.24 4.18
C THR A 159 8.55 17.72 4.34
N ILE A 160 8.22 17.21 5.53
CA ILE A 160 8.13 15.75 5.76
C ILE A 160 6.97 15.14 5.00
N VAL A 161 5.82 15.83 4.89
CA VAL A 161 4.70 15.37 4.07
C VAL A 161 5.10 15.32 2.59
N ASP A 162 5.74 16.35 2.07
CA ASP A 162 6.23 16.38 0.68
C ASP A 162 7.23 15.24 0.42
N LEU A 163 8.14 15.01 1.36
CA LEU A 163 9.11 13.91 1.30
C LEU A 163 8.39 12.55 1.28
N ALA A 164 7.37 12.37 2.11
CA ALA A 164 6.57 11.15 2.17
C ALA A 164 5.80 10.91 0.86
N LEU A 165 5.17 11.95 0.32
CA LEU A 165 4.49 11.88 -0.98
C LEU A 165 5.45 11.49 -2.10
N ALA A 166 6.62 12.13 -2.17
CA ALA A 166 7.62 11.83 -3.19
C ALA A 166 8.19 10.42 -3.07
N LYS A 167 8.35 9.91 -1.83
CA LYS A 167 8.95 8.61 -1.55
C LYS A 167 7.95 7.45 -1.61
N GLY A 168 6.66 7.71 -1.35
CA GLY A 168 5.64 6.68 -1.18
C GLY A 168 5.82 5.89 0.12
N PHE A 169 5.33 4.64 0.13
CA PHE A 169 5.36 3.75 1.31
C PHE A 169 4.63 4.36 2.50
N TRP A 170 3.43 4.82 2.27
CA TRP A 170 2.57 5.50 3.24
C TRP A 170 2.50 4.78 4.59
N SER A 171 2.33 3.45 4.60
CA SER A 171 2.26 2.65 5.82
C SER A 171 3.53 2.71 6.67
N VAL A 172 4.70 2.95 6.06
CA VAL A 172 5.96 3.16 6.77
C VAL A 172 5.90 4.47 7.57
N TRP A 173 5.48 5.57 6.93
CA TRP A 173 5.36 6.89 7.57
C TRP A 173 4.33 6.84 8.70
N MET A 174 3.16 6.26 8.47
CA MET A 174 2.14 6.05 9.51
C MET A 174 2.69 5.25 10.71
N THR A 175 3.52 4.24 10.45
CA THR A 175 4.09 3.40 11.52
C THR A 175 5.14 4.15 12.32
N VAL A 176 6.06 4.87 11.67
CA VAL A 176 7.13 5.59 12.34
C VAL A 176 6.56 6.76 13.16
N PHE A 177 5.60 7.49 12.61
CA PHE A 177 4.95 8.62 13.27
C PHE A 177 3.70 8.24 14.10
N ARG A 178 3.49 6.96 14.43
CA ARG A 178 2.27 6.46 15.11
C ARG A 178 1.89 7.17 16.42
N ASN A 179 2.86 7.84 17.07
CA ASN A 179 2.66 8.58 18.32
C ASN A 179 2.53 10.11 18.10
N ASP A 180 2.52 10.57 16.84
CA ASP A 180 2.38 11.98 16.49
C ASP A 180 1.07 12.17 15.71
N ALA A 181 0.00 12.48 16.43
CA ALA A 181 -1.35 12.62 15.84
C ALA A 181 -1.39 13.68 14.73
N ASN A 182 -0.67 14.79 14.86
CA ASN A 182 -0.64 15.83 13.83
C ASN A 182 -0.02 15.31 12.52
N MET A 183 1.06 14.54 12.58
CA MET A 183 1.66 13.94 11.38
C MET A 183 0.77 12.85 10.78
N LEU A 184 0.12 12.02 11.61
CA LEU A 184 -0.82 11.02 11.11
C LEU A 184 -1.97 11.67 10.33
N GLU A 185 -2.58 12.73 10.87
CA GLU A 185 -3.65 13.49 10.20
C GLU A 185 -3.16 14.06 8.86
N ARG A 186 -1.96 14.66 8.84
CA ARG A 186 -1.35 15.19 7.61
C ARG A 186 -1.13 14.10 6.56
N PHE A 187 -0.62 12.92 6.93
CA PHE A 187 -0.43 11.82 5.98
C PHE A 187 -1.77 11.24 5.47
N ILE A 188 -2.78 11.10 6.33
CA ILE A 188 -4.12 10.65 5.94
C ILE A 188 -4.72 11.62 4.93
N THR A 189 -4.56 12.92 5.14
CA THR A 189 -5.13 13.98 4.28
C THR A 189 -4.36 14.14 2.97
N ALA A 190 -3.03 14.07 3.01
CA ALA A 190 -2.19 14.40 1.86
C ALA A 190 -2.08 13.27 0.83
N PHE A 191 -2.10 11.99 1.26
CA PHE A 191 -1.94 10.89 0.31
C PHE A 191 -3.22 10.62 -0.48
N PRO A 192 -3.18 10.77 -1.82
CA PRO A 192 -4.33 10.46 -2.68
C PRO A 192 -4.79 9.00 -2.51
N GLY A 193 -6.10 8.81 -2.50
CA GLY A 193 -6.71 7.48 -2.35
C GLY A 193 -6.81 6.98 -0.92
N THR A 194 -6.31 7.71 0.07
CA THR A 194 -6.54 7.39 1.48
C THR A 194 -8.00 7.66 1.82
N ASP A 195 -8.68 6.66 2.34
CA ASP A 195 -10.05 6.80 2.84
C ASP A 195 -10.02 7.16 4.32
N ALA A 196 -10.27 8.43 4.65
CA ALA A 196 -10.25 8.93 6.02
C ALA A 196 -11.25 8.20 6.93
N ALA A 197 -12.35 7.66 6.38
CA ALA A 197 -13.31 6.87 7.13
C ALA A 197 -12.75 5.52 7.63
N CYS A 198 -11.57 5.13 7.15
CA CYS A 198 -10.82 3.97 7.63
C CYS A 198 -10.04 4.24 8.92
N PHE A 199 -10.14 5.44 9.49
CA PHE A 199 -9.43 5.86 10.70
C PHE A 199 -10.39 6.47 11.71
N ASP A 200 -10.20 6.16 12.99
CA ASP A 200 -10.93 6.77 14.08
C ASP A 200 -10.58 8.26 14.17
N VAL A 201 -11.60 9.11 14.25
CA VAL A 201 -11.43 10.57 14.18
C VAL A 201 -10.66 11.18 15.38
N LEU A 202 -10.62 10.48 16.51
CA LEU A 202 -9.96 10.97 17.73
C LEU A 202 -8.55 10.39 17.88
N THR A 203 -8.42 9.10 17.60
CA THR A 203 -7.16 8.35 17.83
C THR A 203 -6.31 8.18 16.58
N LEU A 204 -6.89 8.41 15.39
CA LEU A 204 -6.30 8.17 14.08
C LEU A 204 -5.82 6.71 13.88
N GLN A 205 -6.33 5.80 14.72
CA GLN A 205 -6.05 4.38 14.58
C GLN A 205 -6.92 3.75 13.50
N PRO A 206 -6.39 2.76 12.77
CA PRO A 206 -7.14 2.10 11.71
C PRO A 206 -8.38 1.37 12.24
N VAL A 207 -9.56 1.68 11.69
CA VAL A 207 -10.84 1.01 11.97
C VAL A 207 -11.29 0.15 10.78
N PRO A 208 -12.22 -0.79 10.96
CA PRO A 208 -12.76 -1.56 9.85
C PRO A 208 -13.36 -0.67 8.77
N ARG A 209 -13.06 -0.98 7.50
CA ARG A 209 -13.67 -0.27 6.38
C ARG A 209 -15.14 -0.68 6.24
N THR A 210 -16.01 0.31 6.12
CA THR A 210 -17.44 0.06 5.86
C THR A 210 -17.62 -0.72 4.55
N GLY A 211 -18.31 -1.85 4.62
CA GLY A 211 -18.49 -2.76 3.48
C GLY A 211 -17.29 -3.66 3.16
N GLY A 212 -16.15 -3.46 3.84
CA GLY A 212 -14.97 -4.31 3.73
C GLY A 212 -15.03 -5.51 4.68
N ALA A 213 -14.02 -6.40 4.56
CA ALA A 213 -13.89 -7.57 5.42
C ALA A 213 -12.98 -7.32 6.64
N ILE A 214 -12.36 -6.15 6.73
CA ILE A 214 -11.50 -5.74 7.85
C ILE A 214 -11.44 -4.22 7.99
#